data_75ec85a5fe7eda98060a273e769b7ecd
#
_entry.id   75ec85a5fe7eda98060a273e769b7ecd
#
_cell.length_a   1.000
_cell.length_b   1.000
_cell.length_c   1.000
_cell.angle_alpha   90.00
_cell.angle_beta   90.00
_cell.angle_gamma   90.00
#
_symmetry.space_group_name_H-M   'P 1'
#
loop_
_entity.id
_entity.type
_entity.pdbx_description
1 polymer ?
#
loop_
_entity_poly.entity_id
_entity_poly.type
_entity_poly.pdbx_seq_one_letter_code
_entity_poly.pdbx_strand_id
1 'polypeptide(L)'
;MNSHLPIVAWVLRIVGLVIGAPSFLLTLYLGGGLFGLRQAPTTDVSAPLDIKTYGLVALLNNGVRGIAKMFEFFAGAAVWILTALTIASLTSTLVGLILYLAGRGVAHHATWARILAILIFLGLSPIALGALSVLPRALLPIGWLLIGGSLYSLWVLVWRFN
;
A
#
# COMPACT_ATOMS: atom_id res chain seq x y z
N MET A 1 12.00 -37.32 -2.54
CA MET A 1 11.83 -36.52 -1.31
C MET A 1 11.90 -35.03 -1.69
N ASN A 2 10.76 -34.33 -1.60
CA ASN A 2 10.65 -32.93 -2.08
C ASN A 2 11.02 -31.92 -0.98
N SER A 3 12.30 -31.93 -0.56
CA SER A 3 12.79 -31.10 0.55
C SER A 3 12.73 -29.58 0.30
N HIS A 4 12.53 -29.15 -0.97
CA HIS A 4 12.51 -27.73 -1.36
C HIS A 4 11.12 -27.09 -1.29
N LEU A 5 10.04 -27.86 -1.42
CA LEU A 5 8.67 -27.35 -1.37
C LEU A 5 8.31 -26.66 -0.04
N PRO A 6 8.67 -27.23 1.14
CA PRO A 6 8.39 -26.56 2.41
C PRO A 6 9.11 -25.22 2.53
N ILE A 7 10.31 -25.07 1.93
CA ILE A 7 11.04 -23.80 1.93
C ILE A 7 10.27 -22.73 1.17
N VAL A 8 9.80 -23.05 -0.04
CA VAL A 8 8.99 -22.11 -0.85
C VAL A 8 7.68 -21.75 -0.15
N ALA A 9 7.01 -22.73 0.43
CA ALA A 9 5.78 -22.52 1.20
C ALA A 9 6.02 -21.61 2.41
N TRP A 10 7.14 -21.79 3.10
CA TRP A 10 7.51 -21.00 4.27
C TRP A 10 7.85 -19.55 3.90
N VAL A 11 8.62 -19.38 2.82
CA VAL A 11 8.95 -18.05 2.28
C VAL A 11 7.68 -17.28 1.90
N LEU A 12 6.74 -17.91 1.18
CA LEU A 12 5.47 -17.28 0.82
C LEU A 12 4.66 -16.85 2.05
N ARG A 13 4.61 -17.68 3.09
CA ARG A 13 3.90 -17.34 4.33
C ARG A 13 4.54 -16.17 5.07
N ILE A 14 5.86 -16.17 5.22
CA ILE A 14 6.57 -15.08 5.90
C ILE A 14 6.40 -13.78 5.11
N VAL A 15 6.65 -13.80 3.81
CA VAL A 15 6.48 -12.60 2.96
C VAL A 15 5.04 -12.10 3.03
N GLY A 16 4.05 -13.00 2.95
CA GLY A 16 2.65 -12.66 3.09
C GLY A 16 2.30 -12.02 4.44
N LEU A 17 2.87 -12.52 5.53
CA LEU A 17 2.65 -12.00 6.87
C LEU A 17 3.37 -10.67 7.09
N VAL A 18 4.62 -10.55 6.61
CA VAL A 18 5.42 -9.31 6.73
C VAL A 18 4.81 -8.16 5.92
N ILE A 19 4.21 -8.44 4.77
CA ILE A 19 3.50 -7.42 3.98
C ILE A 19 2.09 -7.20 4.53
N GLY A 20 1.34 -8.25 4.80
CA GLY A 20 -0.08 -8.18 5.14
C GLY A 20 -0.34 -7.59 6.52
N ALA A 21 0.39 -8.00 7.55
CA ALA A 21 0.11 -7.55 8.91
C ALA A 21 0.35 -6.05 9.15
N PRO A 22 1.50 -5.46 8.75
CA PRO A 22 1.70 -4.02 8.87
C PRO A 22 0.71 -3.22 8.01
N SER A 23 0.43 -3.69 6.78
CA SER A 23 -0.53 -3.03 5.89
C SER A 23 -1.94 -3.05 6.45
N PHE A 24 -2.36 -4.13 7.11
CA PHE A 24 -3.64 -4.23 7.79
C PHE A 24 -3.76 -3.22 8.93
N LEU A 25 -2.75 -3.13 9.80
CA LEU A 25 -2.72 -2.14 10.89
C LEU A 25 -2.74 -0.72 10.34
N LEU A 26 -2.00 -0.45 9.27
CA LEU A 26 -2.00 0.84 8.61
C LEU A 26 -3.37 1.18 8.01
N THR A 27 -4.06 0.20 7.43
CA THR A 27 -5.43 0.37 6.90
C THR A 27 -6.41 0.76 8.01
N LEU A 28 -6.34 0.11 9.17
CA LEU A 28 -7.19 0.44 10.31
C LEU A 28 -6.91 1.86 10.83
N TYR A 29 -5.63 2.23 10.96
CA TYR A 29 -5.22 3.55 11.42
C TYR A 29 -5.66 4.66 10.47
N LEU A 30 -5.38 4.52 9.17
CA LEU A 30 -5.75 5.50 8.14
C LEU A 30 -7.28 5.58 7.96
N GLY A 31 -7.97 4.44 7.97
CA GLY A 31 -9.43 4.38 7.86
C GLY A 31 -10.12 5.09 9.03
N GLY A 32 -9.63 4.89 10.25
CA GLY A 32 -10.09 5.61 11.44
C GLY A 32 -9.86 7.13 11.34
N GLY A 33 -8.69 7.54 10.84
CA GLY A 33 -8.37 8.95 10.59
C GLY A 33 -9.29 9.60 9.56
N LEU A 34 -9.55 8.91 8.43
CA LEU A 34 -10.49 9.39 7.40
C LEU A 34 -11.92 9.55 7.93
N PHE A 35 -12.37 8.61 8.76
CA PHE A 35 -13.69 8.67 9.36
C PHE A 35 -13.83 9.88 10.30
N GLY A 36 -12.79 10.14 11.13
CA GLY A 36 -12.75 11.31 12.00
C GLY A 36 -12.76 12.64 11.22
N LEU A 37 -11.99 12.73 10.12
CA LEU A 37 -11.95 13.94 9.28
C LEU A 37 -13.27 14.22 8.58
N ARG A 38 -14.01 13.19 8.16
CA ARG A 38 -15.34 13.36 7.54
C ARG A 38 -16.42 13.83 8.50
N GLN A 39 -16.23 13.64 9.80
CA GLN A 39 -17.17 14.11 10.83
C GLN A 39 -16.82 15.50 11.36
N ALA A 40 -15.66 16.08 10.96
CA ALA A 40 -15.31 17.43 11.35
C ALA A 40 -16.35 18.44 10.81
N PRO A 41 -16.91 19.33 11.65
CA PRO A 41 -17.89 20.30 11.22
C PRO A 41 -17.25 21.23 10.19
N THR A 42 -17.88 21.37 9.03
CA THR A 42 -17.53 22.39 8.04
C THR A 42 -17.93 23.76 8.61
N THR A 43 -16.96 24.60 8.90
CA THR A 43 -17.20 25.98 9.28
C THR A 43 -17.72 26.75 8.07
N ASP A 44 -19.01 27.07 8.08
CA ASP A 44 -19.59 27.96 7.07
C ASP A 44 -18.93 29.35 7.17
N VAL A 45 -18.00 29.60 6.24
CA VAL A 45 -17.39 30.92 6.10
C VAL A 45 -18.39 31.82 5.37
N SER A 46 -19.16 32.62 6.14
CA SER A 46 -20.17 33.57 5.64
C SER A 46 -19.65 34.50 4.51
N ALA A 47 -20.55 35.13 3.73
CA ALA A 47 -20.21 35.92 2.53
C ALA A 47 -19.19 37.06 2.78
N PRO A 48 -18.31 37.44 1.83
CA PRO A 48 -17.29 38.49 2.03
C PRO A 48 -17.94 39.86 2.35
N LEU A 49 -17.38 40.57 3.33
CA LEU A 49 -17.82 41.91 3.68
C LEU A 49 -17.34 42.93 2.66
N ASP A 50 -18.19 43.89 2.33
CA ASP A 50 -17.81 44.94 1.38
C ASP A 50 -16.81 45.94 2.02
N ILE A 51 -15.65 46.11 1.39
CA ILE A 51 -14.56 46.99 1.85
C ILE A 51 -15.00 48.46 1.89
N LYS A 52 -15.88 48.87 0.96
CA LYS A 52 -16.35 50.27 0.91
C LYS A 52 -17.20 50.63 2.11
N THR A 53 -17.97 49.68 2.64
CA THR A 53 -18.87 49.91 3.77
C THR A 53 -18.19 49.71 5.14
N TYR A 54 -17.26 48.75 5.22
CA TYR A 54 -16.69 48.32 6.51
C TYR A 54 -15.19 48.56 6.65
N GLY A 55 -14.51 49.17 5.64
CA GLY A 55 -13.13 49.60 5.69
C GLY A 55 -12.14 48.55 6.19
N LEU A 56 -11.36 48.89 7.22
CA LEU A 56 -10.30 48.05 7.78
C LEU A 56 -10.83 46.70 8.33
N VAL A 57 -12.03 46.69 8.89
CA VAL A 57 -12.67 45.44 9.39
C VAL A 57 -12.95 44.46 8.26
N ALA A 58 -13.39 44.94 7.10
CA ALA A 58 -13.60 44.12 5.90
C ALA A 58 -12.27 43.56 5.36
N LEU A 59 -11.21 44.35 5.41
CA LEU A 59 -9.88 43.93 4.95
C LEU A 59 -9.31 42.83 5.82
N LEU A 60 -9.40 42.95 7.15
CA LEU A 60 -8.98 41.91 8.09
C LEU A 60 -9.81 40.65 7.96
N ASN A 61 -11.15 40.77 7.85
CA ASN A 61 -12.05 39.62 7.72
C ASN A 61 -11.82 38.89 6.39
N ASN A 62 -11.59 39.59 5.29
CA ASN A 62 -11.28 38.99 4.00
C ASN A 62 -9.90 38.32 4.00
N GLY A 63 -8.93 38.86 4.75
CA GLY A 63 -7.63 38.22 4.99
C GLY A 63 -7.77 36.90 5.75
N VAL A 64 -8.51 36.91 6.87
CA VAL A 64 -8.80 35.70 7.67
C VAL A 64 -9.50 34.64 6.81
N ARG A 65 -10.45 35.04 5.94
CA ARG A 65 -11.12 34.13 5.01
C ARG A 65 -10.18 33.55 3.96
N GLY A 66 -9.25 34.34 3.44
CA GLY A 66 -8.22 33.84 2.52
C GLY A 66 -7.42 32.72 3.17
N ILE A 67 -7.03 32.92 4.42
CA ILE A 67 -6.33 31.91 5.23
C ILE A 67 -7.22 30.68 5.45
N ALA A 68 -8.49 30.87 5.83
CA ALA A 68 -9.43 29.77 6.02
C ALA A 68 -9.61 28.92 4.75
N LYS A 69 -9.76 29.55 3.57
CA LYS A 69 -9.82 28.86 2.28
C LYS A 69 -8.55 28.08 1.94
N MET A 70 -7.38 28.60 2.31
CA MET A 70 -6.12 27.85 2.17
C MET A 70 -6.14 26.60 3.07
N PHE A 71 -6.60 26.70 4.32
CA PHE A 71 -6.74 25.55 5.21
C PHE A 71 -7.75 24.53 4.66
N GLU A 72 -8.88 24.95 4.11
CA GLU A 72 -9.84 24.06 3.45
C GLU A 72 -9.22 23.33 2.26
N PHE A 73 -8.42 24.02 1.43
CA PHE A 73 -7.70 23.39 0.32
C PHE A 73 -6.70 22.33 0.81
N PHE A 74 -5.90 22.64 1.84
CA PHE A 74 -4.96 21.69 2.43
C PHE A 74 -5.66 20.52 3.09
N ALA A 75 -6.78 20.76 3.78
CA ALA A 75 -7.60 19.69 4.36
C ALA A 75 -8.18 18.77 3.26
N GLY A 76 -8.67 19.33 2.16
CA GLY A 76 -9.12 18.57 1.00
C GLY A 76 -8.01 17.70 0.40
N ALA A 77 -6.82 18.30 0.18
CA ALA A 77 -5.66 17.56 -0.32
C ALA A 77 -5.24 16.43 0.63
N ALA A 78 -5.26 16.68 1.95
CA ALA A 78 -4.94 15.66 2.96
C ALA A 78 -5.93 14.49 2.91
N VAL A 79 -7.24 14.74 2.73
CA VAL A 79 -8.25 13.68 2.58
C VAL A 79 -7.96 12.82 1.35
N TRP A 80 -7.60 13.42 0.21
CA TRP A 80 -7.25 12.68 -1.00
C TRP A 80 -6.01 11.80 -0.80
N ILE A 81 -4.95 12.34 -0.19
CA ILE A 81 -3.73 11.60 0.11
C ILE A 81 -4.02 10.44 1.07
N LEU A 82 -4.76 10.68 2.15
CA LEU A 82 -5.14 9.64 3.10
C LEU A 82 -6.00 8.55 2.45
N THR A 83 -6.92 8.93 1.58
CA THR A 83 -7.75 7.98 0.82
C THR A 83 -6.89 7.11 -0.08
N ALA A 84 -5.97 7.70 -0.83
CA ALA A 84 -5.05 6.96 -1.69
C ALA A 84 -4.16 5.99 -0.89
N LEU A 85 -3.61 6.44 0.25
CA LEU A 85 -2.83 5.60 1.15
C LEU A 85 -3.65 4.46 1.76
N THR A 86 -4.91 4.72 2.11
CA THR A 86 -5.81 3.68 2.63
C THR A 86 -6.09 2.62 1.58
N ILE A 87 -6.36 3.02 0.34
CA ILE A 87 -6.57 2.08 -0.78
C ILE A 87 -5.29 1.27 -1.03
N ALA A 88 -4.13 1.92 -1.05
CA ALA A 88 -2.85 1.24 -1.24
C ALA A 88 -2.56 0.23 -0.13
N SER A 89 -2.81 0.58 1.14
CA SER A 89 -2.60 -0.32 2.27
C SER A 89 -3.60 -1.47 2.29
N LEU A 90 -4.85 -1.25 1.90
CA LEU A 90 -5.85 -2.31 1.73
C LEU A 90 -5.43 -3.29 0.64
N THR A 91 -4.98 -2.78 -0.50
CA THR A 91 -4.48 -3.61 -1.61
C THR A 91 -3.28 -4.46 -1.15
N SER A 92 -2.33 -3.86 -0.43
CA SER A 92 -1.17 -4.58 0.12
C SER A 92 -1.58 -5.66 1.14
N THR A 93 -2.61 -5.40 1.95
CA THR A 93 -3.17 -6.38 2.88
C THR A 93 -3.75 -7.58 2.13
N LEU A 94 -4.52 -7.35 1.07
CA LEU A 94 -5.08 -8.41 0.23
C LEU A 94 -3.97 -9.23 -0.44
N VAL A 95 -2.96 -8.59 -0.99
CA VAL A 95 -1.80 -9.28 -1.58
C VAL A 95 -1.08 -10.13 -0.53
N GLY A 96 -0.84 -9.60 0.66
CA GLY A 96 -0.23 -10.32 1.77
C GLY A 96 -1.05 -11.57 2.17
N LEU A 97 -2.37 -11.44 2.24
CA LEU A 97 -3.27 -12.55 2.52
C LEU A 97 -3.22 -13.63 1.43
N ILE A 98 -3.25 -13.23 0.16
CA ILE A 98 -3.16 -14.14 -0.99
C ILE A 98 -1.83 -14.91 -0.94
N LEU A 99 -0.71 -14.24 -0.69
CA LEU A 99 0.61 -14.86 -0.55
C LEU A 99 0.65 -15.87 0.60
N TYR A 100 0.09 -15.52 1.74
CA TYR A 100 0.01 -16.40 2.90
C TYR A 100 -0.82 -17.66 2.60
N LEU A 101 -2.00 -17.52 1.98
CA LEU A 101 -2.87 -18.62 1.60
C LEU A 101 -2.22 -19.50 0.52
N ALA A 102 -1.56 -18.90 -0.47
CA ALA A 102 -0.80 -19.64 -1.47
C ALA A 102 0.31 -20.49 -0.82
N GLY A 103 1.06 -19.91 0.11
CA GLY A 103 2.09 -20.63 0.86
C GLY A 103 1.52 -21.81 1.69
N ARG A 104 0.32 -21.64 2.26
CA ARG A 104 -0.38 -22.72 2.95
C ARG A 104 -0.80 -23.82 1.97
N GLY A 105 -1.37 -23.45 0.83
CA GLY A 105 -1.81 -24.38 -0.20
C GLY A 105 -0.65 -25.17 -0.84
N VAL A 106 0.49 -24.50 -1.11
CA VAL A 106 1.71 -25.16 -1.61
C VAL A 106 2.21 -26.20 -0.61
N ALA A 107 2.17 -25.93 0.69
CA ALA A 107 2.55 -26.91 1.73
C ALA A 107 1.65 -28.15 1.76
N HIS A 108 0.39 -28.03 1.34
CA HIS A 108 -0.58 -29.11 1.23
C HIS A 108 -0.68 -29.71 -0.18
N HIS A 109 0.27 -29.41 -1.07
CA HIS A 109 0.28 -29.87 -2.46
C HIS A 109 -0.98 -29.52 -3.26
N ALA A 110 -1.68 -28.42 -2.92
CA ALA A 110 -2.88 -28.00 -3.62
C ALA A 110 -2.54 -27.42 -5.00
N THR A 111 -3.12 -27.97 -6.05
CA THR A 111 -2.84 -27.57 -7.45
C THR A 111 -3.14 -26.10 -7.71
N TRP A 112 -4.24 -25.58 -7.13
CA TRP A 112 -4.60 -24.16 -7.25
C TRP A 112 -3.53 -23.22 -6.67
N ALA A 113 -2.95 -23.61 -5.55
CA ALA A 113 -1.92 -22.82 -4.88
C ALA A 113 -0.61 -22.80 -5.67
N ARG A 114 -0.29 -23.91 -6.36
CA ARG A 114 0.84 -23.98 -7.30
C ARG A 114 0.67 -22.97 -8.44
N ILE A 115 -0.49 -23.00 -9.10
CA ILE A 115 -0.78 -22.08 -10.22
C ILE A 115 -0.71 -20.63 -9.74
N LEU A 116 -1.34 -20.32 -8.62
CA LEU A 116 -1.33 -18.98 -8.02
C LEU A 116 0.09 -18.52 -7.68
N ALA A 117 0.89 -19.39 -7.05
CA ALA A 117 2.27 -19.06 -6.71
C ALA A 117 3.14 -18.82 -7.96
N ILE A 118 2.97 -19.61 -9.02
CA ILE A 118 3.66 -19.39 -10.30
C ILE A 118 3.29 -18.04 -10.89
N LEU A 119 2.01 -17.69 -10.93
CA LEU A 119 1.53 -16.40 -11.45
C LEU A 119 2.10 -15.22 -10.64
N ILE A 120 2.13 -15.35 -9.31
CA ILE A 120 2.70 -14.32 -8.42
C ILE A 120 4.20 -14.12 -8.71
N PHE A 121 5.00 -15.20 -8.75
CA PHE A 121 6.43 -15.09 -9.00
C PHE A 121 6.74 -14.61 -10.42
N LEU A 122 5.93 -15.02 -11.41
CA LEU A 122 6.05 -14.54 -12.78
C LEU A 122 5.77 -13.03 -12.89
N GLY A 123 4.76 -12.54 -12.16
CA GLY A 123 4.43 -11.12 -12.11
C GLY A 123 5.44 -10.29 -11.30
N LEU A 124 5.99 -10.84 -10.21
CA LEU A 124 6.98 -10.16 -9.38
C LEU A 124 8.35 -10.01 -10.07
N SER A 125 8.73 -10.96 -10.92
CA SER A 125 10.04 -10.95 -11.59
C SER A 125 10.30 -9.68 -12.43
N PRO A 126 9.39 -9.23 -13.32
CA PRO A 126 9.61 -7.99 -14.09
C PRO A 126 9.54 -6.74 -13.20
N ILE A 127 8.71 -6.75 -12.14
CA ILE A 127 8.65 -5.64 -11.17
C ILE A 127 9.97 -5.52 -10.42
N ALA A 128 10.54 -6.63 -9.98
CA ALA A 128 11.84 -6.66 -9.30
C ALA A 128 12.98 -6.21 -10.23
N LEU A 129 12.96 -6.58 -11.52
CA LEU A 129 13.90 -6.11 -12.52
C LEU A 129 13.78 -4.59 -12.74
N GLY A 130 12.56 -4.07 -12.86
CA GLY A 130 12.31 -2.64 -12.99
C GLY A 130 12.76 -1.86 -11.73
N ALA A 131 12.51 -2.40 -10.55
CA ALA A 131 12.95 -1.80 -9.29
C ALA A 131 14.48 -1.70 -9.18
N LEU A 132 15.25 -2.67 -9.71
CA LEU A 132 16.70 -2.63 -9.72
C LEU A 132 17.27 -1.40 -10.44
N SER A 133 16.60 -0.90 -11.48
CA SER A 133 17.07 0.28 -12.22
C SER A 133 16.96 1.59 -11.41
N VAL A 134 16.11 1.61 -10.38
CA VAL A 134 15.83 2.80 -9.56
C VAL A 134 16.44 2.68 -8.17
N LEU A 135 16.83 1.48 -7.74
CA LEU A 135 17.36 1.24 -6.39
C LEU A 135 18.76 1.88 -6.20
N PRO A 136 19.01 2.48 -5.03
CA PRO A 136 20.35 2.91 -4.65
C PRO A 136 21.35 1.74 -4.65
N ARG A 137 22.60 2.01 -5.04
CA ARG A 137 23.65 0.99 -5.14
C ARG A 137 23.82 0.10 -3.89
N ALA A 138 23.59 0.67 -2.70
CA ALA A 138 23.65 -0.06 -1.43
C ALA A 138 22.58 -1.16 -1.29
N LEU A 139 21.45 -1.06 -1.99
CA LEU A 139 20.33 -2.00 -1.94
C LEU A 139 20.33 -3.01 -3.10
N LEU A 140 21.23 -2.88 -4.07
CA LEU A 140 21.36 -3.80 -5.20
C LEU A 140 21.50 -5.28 -4.79
N PRO A 141 22.25 -5.66 -3.74
CA PRO A 141 22.35 -7.06 -3.32
C PRO A 141 20.99 -7.64 -2.90
N ILE A 142 20.14 -6.83 -2.27
CA ILE A 142 18.78 -7.24 -1.87
C ILE A 142 17.92 -7.48 -3.11
N GLY A 143 18.03 -6.61 -4.12
CA GLY A 143 17.31 -6.77 -5.39
C GLY A 143 17.70 -8.06 -6.12
N TRP A 144 18.98 -8.37 -6.21
CA TRP A 144 19.46 -9.63 -6.79
C TRP A 144 19.01 -10.87 -6.02
N LEU A 145 18.98 -10.79 -4.68
CA LEU A 145 18.48 -11.87 -3.83
C LEU A 145 17.00 -12.13 -4.05
N LEU A 146 16.19 -11.08 -4.25
CA LEU A 146 14.77 -11.20 -4.57
C LEU A 146 14.54 -11.84 -5.94
N ILE A 147 15.31 -11.46 -6.95
CA ILE A 147 15.21 -12.07 -8.29
C ILE A 147 15.64 -13.53 -8.26
N GLY A 148 16.80 -13.82 -7.66
CA GLY A 148 17.28 -15.19 -7.51
C GLY A 148 16.32 -16.07 -6.74
N GLY A 149 15.73 -15.56 -5.66
CA GLY A 149 14.72 -16.25 -4.86
C GLY A 149 13.42 -16.51 -5.62
N SER A 150 12.96 -15.56 -6.44
CA SER A 150 11.77 -15.75 -7.26
C SER A 150 11.98 -16.76 -8.37
N LEU A 151 13.11 -16.72 -9.07
CA LEU A 151 13.47 -17.69 -10.11
C LEU A 151 13.65 -19.10 -9.52
N TYR A 152 14.32 -19.21 -8.37
CA TYR A 152 14.43 -20.48 -7.66
C TYR A 152 13.06 -21.03 -7.26
N SER A 153 12.18 -20.20 -6.74
CA SER A 153 10.82 -20.60 -6.36
C SER A 153 10.01 -21.07 -7.56
N LEU A 154 10.10 -20.37 -8.70
CA LEU A 154 9.50 -20.80 -9.97
C LEU A 154 10.01 -22.16 -10.42
N TRP A 155 11.34 -22.36 -10.41
CA TRP A 155 11.94 -23.64 -10.76
C TRP A 155 11.44 -24.78 -9.89
N VAL A 156 11.39 -24.61 -8.57
CA VAL A 156 10.87 -25.62 -7.62
C VAL A 156 9.39 -25.91 -7.87
N LEU A 157 8.56 -24.89 -8.10
CA LEU A 157 7.13 -25.06 -8.33
C LEU A 157 6.81 -25.74 -9.66
N VAL A 158 7.63 -25.52 -10.69
CA VAL A 158 7.42 -26.13 -12.01
C VAL A 158 7.91 -27.58 -12.04
N TRP A 159 9.12 -27.85 -11.50
CA TRP A 159 9.81 -29.13 -11.70
C TRP A 159 9.73 -30.10 -10.51
N ARG A 160 9.48 -29.62 -9.31
CA ARG A 160 9.54 -30.42 -8.08
C ARG A 160 8.22 -30.57 -7.32
N PHE A 161 7.12 -30.10 -7.89
CA PHE A 161 5.83 -30.12 -7.20
C PHE A 161 5.18 -31.51 -7.15
N ASN A 162 5.57 -32.43 -8.02
CA ASN A 162 5.02 -33.82 -8.10
C ASN A 162 5.65 -34.72 -7.04
#